data_d4a25f1f5ca6e1cf394dc5591f52b161
#
_entry.id   d4a25f1f5ca6e1cf394dc5591f52b161
#
_cell.length_a   1.000
_cell.length_b   1.000
_cell.length_c   1.000
_cell.angle_alpha   90.00
_cell.angle_beta   90.00
_cell.angle_gamma   90.00
#
_symmetry.space_group_name_H-M   'P 1'
#
loop_
_entity.id
_entity.type
_entity.pdbx_description
1 polymer ?
#
loop_
_entity_poly.entity_id
_entity_poly.type
_entity_poly.pdbx_seq_one_letter_code
_entity_poly.pdbx_strand_id
1 'polypeptide(L)'
;VDEEEVDVEPHYWVAALLHDIGKLILGFFFWEHFERLSTMSNSEQMQFHDAEERLGDLVSHEQLGQLLLMRARMAETLVRCVGGHHDPGTVPDGLMALVHVADNLCKDLGLGYGADERGLYDSNVLRVLGLNQEGIVELRQQLEGDTVAEIMEVVERCTSN
;
A
#
# COMPACT_ATOMS: atom_id res chain seq x y z
N VAL A 1 -12.04 4.49 31.70
CA VAL A 1 -12.04 3.59 30.54
C VAL A 1 -10.59 3.41 30.24
N ASP A 2 -10.04 2.23 30.62
CA ASP A 2 -8.64 1.90 30.32
C ASP A 2 -8.53 1.81 28.80
N GLU A 3 -7.75 2.70 28.20
CA GLU A 3 -7.26 2.53 26.84
C GLU A 3 -6.36 1.29 26.87
N GLU A 4 -6.88 0.15 26.42
CA GLU A 4 -6.02 -0.98 26.12
C GLU A 4 -5.05 -0.50 25.03
N GLU A 5 -3.80 -0.30 25.45
CA GLU A 5 -2.68 -0.06 24.55
C GLU A 5 -2.63 -1.26 23.60
N VAL A 6 -3.09 -1.07 22.36
CA VAL A 6 -2.98 -2.10 21.32
C VAL A 6 -1.48 -2.30 21.13
N ASP A 7 -1.01 -3.48 21.54
CA ASP A 7 0.40 -3.88 21.35
C ASP A 7 0.66 -4.01 19.85
N VAL A 8 1.02 -2.88 19.24
CA VAL A 8 1.29 -2.80 17.81
C VAL A 8 2.61 -3.52 17.56
N GLU A 9 2.53 -4.73 17.04
CA GLU A 9 3.73 -5.51 16.71
C GLU A 9 4.71 -4.64 15.89
N PRO A 10 6.00 -4.61 16.25
CA PRO A 10 6.99 -3.73 15.59
C PRO A 10 7.10 -3.92 14.08
N HIS A 11 6.55 -5.01 13.55
CA HIS A 11 6.51 -5.33 12.13
C HIS A 11 5.56 -4.45 11.29
N TYR A 12 4.56 -3.81 11.88
CA TYR A 12 3.62 -2.97 11.13
C TYR A 12 4.29 -1.80 10.41
N TRP A 13 5.19 -1.11 11.11
CA TRP A 13 5.93 0.00 10.52
C TRP A 13 6.84 -0.44 9.38
N VAL A 14 7.51 -1.58 9.56
CA VAL A 14 8.38 -2.14 8.53
C VAL A 14 7.58 -2.60 7.32
N ALA A 15 6.44 -3.25 7.55
CA ALA A 15 5.55 -3.68 6.48
C ALA A 15 4.99 -2.48 5.70
N ALA A 16 4.50 -1.45 6.40
CA ALA A 16 4.01 -0.23 5.78
C ALA A 16 5.10 0.50 4.96
N LEU A 17 6.35 0.51 5.46
CA LEU A 17 7.47 1.12 4.73
C LEU A 17 7.88 0.32 3.48
N LEU A 18 7.81 -1.00 3.55
CA LEU A 18 8.37 -1.89 2.53
C LEU A 18 7.33 -2.48 1.57
N HIS A 19 6.01 -2.28 1.79
CA HIS A 19 4.99 -2.93 0.95
C HIS A 19 5.18 -2.65 -0.55
N ASP A 20 5.58 -1.44 -0.88
CA ASP A 20 5.81 -0.95 -2.23
C ASP A 20 7.29 -0.90 -2.66
N ILE A 21 8.19 -1.55 -1.93
CA ILE A 21 9.64 -1.51 -2.23
C ILE A 21 9.95 -1.97 -3.67
N GLY A 22 9.11 -2.82 -4.24
CA GLY A 22 9.23 -3.27 -5.62
C GLY A 22 9.06 -2.15 -6.65
N LYS A 23 8.25 -1.12 -6.37
CA LYS A 23 8.12 0.07 -7.23
C LYS A 23 9.44 0.83 -7.32
N LEU A 24 10.21 0.90 -6.23
CA LEU A 24 11.55 1.48 -6.24
C LEU A 24 12.51 0.65 -7.12
N ILE A 25 12.43 -0.68 -7.05
CA ILE A 25 13.23 -1.56 -7.90
C ILE A 25 12.90 -1.33 -9.37
N LEU A 26 11.60 -1.26 -9.72
CA LEU A 26 11.15 -0.95 -11.07
C LEU A 26 11.70 0.41 -11.53
N GLY A 27 11.55 1.45 -10.73
CA GLY A 27 11.98 2.81 -11.06
C GLY A 27 13.51 2.94 -11.23
N PHE A 28 14.30 2.22 -10.41
CA PHE A 28 15.76 2.31 -10.49
C PHE A 28 16.38 1.44 -11.58
N PHE A 29 15.83 0.24 -11.80
CA PHE A 29 16.49 -0.74 -12.70
C PHE A 29 15.73 -1.01 -13.99
N PHE A 30 14.43 -0.64 -14.06
CA PHE A 30 13.55 -0.89 -15.20
C PHE A 30 12.75 0.35 -15.55
N TRP A 31 13.42 1.51 -15.64
CA TRP A 31 12.81 2.83 -15.79
C TRP A 31 11.80 2.93 -16.94
N GLU A 32 12.15 2.44 -18.14
CA GLU A 32 11.24 2.48 -19.29
C GLU A 32 9.93 1.72 -19.04
N HIS A 33 10.01 0.60 -18.34
CA HIS A 33 8.84 -0.17 -17.95
C HIS A 33 8.01 0.55 -16.90
N PHE A 34 8.67 1.09 -15.87
CA PHE A 34 8.02 1.87 -14.83
C PHE A 34 7.30 3.11 -15.39
N GLU A 35 7.94 3.81 -16.34
CA GLU A 35 7.35 4.97 -17.01
C GLU A 35 6.10 4.59 -17.83
N ARG A 36 6.12 3.44 -18.52
CA ARG A 36 4.96 2.92 -19.26
C ARG A 36 3.80 2.61 -18.32
N LEU A 37 4.08 1.93 -17.20
CA LEU A 37 3.07 1.61 -16.17
C LEU A 37 2.47 2.89 -15.57
N SER A 38 3.31 3.82 -15.15
CA SER A 38 2.88 5.13 -14.64
C SER A 38 2.01 5.90 -15.63
N THR A 39 2.42 5.93 -16.91
CA THR A 39 1.68 6.62 -17.95
C THR A 39 0.31 5.96 -18.15
N MET A 40 0.25 4.63 -18.19
CA MET A 40 -0.98 3.88 -18.37
C MET A 40 -1.91 4.06 -17.18
N SER A 41 -1.40 3.93 -15.94
CA SER A 41 -2.15 4.16 -14.71
C SER A 41 -2.81 5.54 -14.69
N ASN A 42 -2.04 6.59 -15.00
CA ASN A 42 -2.54 7.96 -14.99
C ASN A 42 -3.51 8.26 -16.14
N SER A 43 -3.22 7.79 -17.37
CA SER A 43 -4.05 8.11 -18.54
C SER A 43 -5.38 7.36 -18.57
N GLU A 44 -5.43 6.16 -18.00
CA GLU A 44 -6.60 5.30 -17.98
C GLU A 44 -7.30 5.26 -16.61
N GLN A 45 -6.81 6.05 -15.64
CA GLN A 45 -7.36 6.17 -14.28
C GLN A 45 -7.52 4.82 -13.58
N MET A 46 -6.48 3.98 -13.67
CA MET A 46 -6.43 2.67 -13.02
C MET A 46 -5.32 2.62 -11.96
N GLN A 47 -5.40 1.67 -11.05
CA GLN A 47 -4.33 1.45 -10.09
C GLN A 47 -3.05 0.97 -10.80
N PHE A 48 -1.90 1.25 -10.20
CA PHE A 48 -0.61 0.81 -10.74
C PHE A 48 -0.53 -0.72 -10.87
N HIS A 49 -1.07 -1.44 -9.90
CA HIS A 49 -1.20 -2.90 -9.92
C HIS A 49 -2.01 -3.41 -11.12
N ASP A 50 -3.16 -2.78 -11.43
CA ASP A 50 -3.98 -3.16 -12.59
C ASP A 50 -3.23 -2.92 -13.91
N ALA A 51 -2.39 -1.87 -13.97
CA ALA A 51 -1.55 -1.61 -15.12
C ALA A 51 -0.47 -2.69 -15.29
N GLU A 52 0.11 -3.19 -14.21
CA GLU A 52 1.06 -4.31 -14.23
C GLU A 52 0.40 -5.60 -14.75
N GLU A 53 -0.77 -5.95 -14.23
CA GLU A 53 -1.51 -7.12 -14.68
C GLU A 53 -1.86 -7.05 -16.16
N ARG A 54 -2.34 -5.89 -16.60
CA ARG A 54 -2.74 -5.66 -17.99
C ARG A 54 -1.58 -5.69 -18.96
N LEU A 55 -0.42 -5.18 -18.55
CA LEU A 55 0.78 -5.18 -19.38
C LEU A 55 1.40 -6.58 -19.48
N GLY A 56 1.49 -7.29 -18.35
CA GLY A 56 1.82 -8.72 -18.24
C GLY A 56 3.21 -9.12 -18.76
N ASP A 57 4.09 -8.18 -19.08
CA ASP A 57 5.37 -8.44 -19.74
C ASP A 57 6.56 -8.51 -18.75
N LEU A 58 6.36 -8.14 -17.51
CA LEU A 58 7.34 -8.28 -16.42
C LEU A 58 6.66 -8.73 -15.12
N VAL A 59 7.50 -9.05 -14.13
CA VAL A 59 7.04 -9.34 -12.77
C VAL A 59 6.49 -8.08 -12.11
N SER A 60 5.44 -8.22 -11.29
CA SER A 60 4.84 -7.09 -10.57
C SER A 60 5.76 -6.54 -9.48
N HIS A 61 5.45 -5.31 -9.01
CA HIS A 61 6.17 -4.73 -7.88
C HIS A 61 6.03 -5.59 -6.61
N GLU A 62 4.89 -6.23 -6.39
CA GLU A 62 4.69 -7.15 -5.27
C GLU A 62 5.67 -8.34 -5.35
N GLN A 63 5.79 -8.96 -6.52
CA GLN A 63 6.69 -10.10 -6.74
C GLN A 63 8.17 -9.67 -6.58
N LEU A 64 8.55 -8.49 -7.08
CA LEU A 64 9.89 -7.96 -6.91
C LEU A 64 10.20 -7.65 -5.44
N GLY A 65 9.28 -6.99 -4.75
CA GLY A 65 9.40 -6.72 -3.32
C GLY A 65 9.50 -8.00 -2.50
N GLN A 66 8.63 -8.97 -2.76
CA GLN A 66 8.65 -10.28 -2.12
C GLN A 66 10.00 -10.98 -2.31
N LEU A 67 10.51 -11.01 -3.55
CA LEU A 67 11.80 -11.64 -3.85
C LEU A 67 12.95 -10.94 -3.11
N LEU A 68 12.93 -9.60 -3.05
CA LEU A 68 13.94 -8.83 -2.31
C LEU A 68 13.93 -9.19 -0.82
N LEU A 69 12.75 -9.20 -0.19
CA LEU A 69 12.61 -9.51 1.23
C LEU A 69 13.02 -10.97 1.55
N MET A 70 12.66 -11.92 0.67
CA MET A 70 13.12 -13.31 0.77
C MET A 70 14.66 -13.40 0.73
N ARG A 71 15.30 -12.69 -0.20
CA ARG A 71 16.77 -12.65 -0.32
C ARG A 71 17.43 -11.97 0.86
N ALA A 72 16.79 -10.96 1.44
CA ALA A 72 17.22 -10.30 2.66
C ALA A 72 16.94 -11.13 3.93
N ARG A 73 16.30 -12.30 3.82
CA ARG A 73 15.92 -13.18 4.93
C ARG A 73 15.04 -12.48 5.95
N MET A 74 14.13 -11.63 5.48
CA MET A 74 13.14 -10.99 6.32
C MET A 74 12.11 -12.02 6.83
N ALA A 75 11.37 -11.66 7.89
CA ALA A 75 10.34 -12.51 8.46
C ALA A 75 9.30 -12.91 7.39
N GLU A 76 8.84 -14.16 7.42
CA GLU A 76 7.89 -14.71 6.44
C GLU A 76 6.58 -13.90 6.37
N THR A 77 6.12 -13.37 7.49
CA THR A 77 4.94 -12.51 7.57
C THR A 77 5.11 -11.23 6.75
N LEU A 78 6.30 -10.60 6.79
CA LEU A 78 6.62 -9.43 5.96
C LEU A 78 6.70 -9.80 4.48
N VAL A 79 7.35 -10.92 4.17
CA VAL A 79 7.48 -11.42 2.79
C VAL A 79 6.11 -11.66 2.16
N ARG A 80 5.19 -12.31 2.91
CA ARG A 80 3.82 -12.55 2.43
C ARG A 80 3.02 -11.26 2.31
N CYS A 81 3.16 -10.36 3.30
CA CYS A 81 2.46 -9.08 3.28
C CYS A 81 2.83 -8.27 2.03
N VAL A 82 4.13 -8.13 1.72
CA VAL A 82 4.60 -7.41 0.54
C VAL A 82 4.15 -8.07 -0.75
N GLY A 83 4.17 -9.41 -0.82
CA GLY A 83 3.79 -10.16 -2.02
C GLY A 83 2.30 -10.32 -2.26
N GLY A 84 1.42 -9.84 -1.38
CA GLY A 84 -0.02 -10.06 -1.49
C GLY A 84 -0.89 -8.92 -0.96
N HIS A 85 -0.34 -7.72 -0.77
CA HIS A 85 -1.12 -6.63 -0.19
C HIS A 85 -2.22 -6.09 -1.11
N HIS A 86 -2.13 -6.28 -2.42
CA HIS A 86 -3.22 -5.97 -3.36
C HIS A 86 -4.24 -7.10 -3.50
N ASP A 87 -3.78 -8.37 -3.45
CA ASP A 87 -4.65 -9.55 -3.44
C ASP A 87 -4.43 -10.38 -2.16
N PRO A 88 -5.03 -9.95 -1.04
CA PRO A 88 -4.81 -10.56 0.27
C PRO A 88 -5.45 -11.95 0.42
N GLY A 89 -6.19 -12.43 -0.57
CA GLY A 89 -6.82 -13.74 -0.58
C GLY A 89 -8.01 -13.88 0.37
N THR A 90 -8.47 -15.11 0.57
CA THR A 90 -9.70 -15.39 1.33
C THR A 90 -9.52 -15.31 2.85
N VAL A 91 -8.31 -15.49 3.36
CA VAL A 91 -7.98 -15.48 4.79
C VAL A 91 -6.67 -14.70 4.99
N PRO A 92 -6.69 -13.38 4.87
CA PRO A 92 -5.51 -12.56 5.14
C PRO A 92 -5.12 -12.64 6.63
N ASP A 93 -3.83 -12.53 6.93
CA ASP A 93 -3.39 -12.28 8.29
C ASP A 93 -3.57 -10.78 8.67
N GLY A 94 -3.51 -10.50 9.97
CA GLY A 94 -3.78 -9.14 10.48
C GLY A 94 -2.81 -8.08 9.94
N LEU A 95 -1.54 -8.45 9.71
CA LEU A 95 -0.54 -7.54 9.15
C LEU A 95 -0.86 -7.16 7.70
N MET A 96 -1.17 -8.16 6.87
CA MET A 96 -1.56 -7.96 5.47
C MET A 96 -2.86 -7.16 5.38
N ALA A 97 -3.84 -7.49 6.23
CA ALA A 97 -5.11 -6.78 6.29
C ALA A 97 -4.91 -5.28 6.65
N LEU A 98 -4.06 -4.99 7.63
CA LEU A 98 -3.76 -3.62 8.03
C LEU A 98 -3.08 -2.83 6.91
N VAL A 99 -2.06 -3.42 6.27
CA VAL A 99 -1.34 -2.75 5.17
C VAL A 99 -2.27 -2.50 3.98
N HIS A 100 -3.09 -3.48 3.62
CA HIS A 100 -4.09 -3.32 2.56
C HIS A 100 -5.04 -2.14 2.83
N VAL A 101 -5.59 -2.02 4.05
CA VAL A 101 -6.50 -0.90 4.40
C VAL A 101 -5.74 0.42 4.41
N ALA A 102 -4.54 0.47 4.99
CA ALA A 102 -3.75 1.70 5.07
C ALA A 102 -3.37 2.23 3.68
N ASP A 103 -2.90 1.36 2.76
CA ASP A 103 -2.59 1.73 1.39
C ASP A 103 -3.82 2.29 0.65
N ASN A 104 -4.96 1.61 0.78
CA ASN A 104 -6.20 2.06 0.14
C ASN A 104 -6.78 3.35 0.75
N LEU A 105 -6.61 3.57 2.07
CA LEU A 105 -6.94 4.85 2.70
C LEU A 105 -6.04 5.99 2.19
N CYS A 106 -4.74 5.74 2.03
CA CYS A 106 -3.83 6.73 1.43
C CYS A 106 -4.27 7.12 0.01
N LYS A 107 -4.69 6.17 -0.82
CA LYS A 107 -5.25 6.45 -2.15
C LYS A 107 -6.50 7.33 -2.08
N ASP A 108 -7.45 7.00 -1.21
CA ASP A 108 -8.67 7.80 -1.02
C ASP A 108 -8.41 9.22 -0.47
N LEU A 109 -7.30 9.41 0.24
CA LEU A 109 -6.85 10.70 0.77
C LEU A 109 -5.98 11.49 -0.21
N GLY A 110 -5.76 10.95 -1.42
CA GLY A 110 -4.91 11.60 -2.44
C GLY A 110 -3.42 11.52 -2.13
N LEU A 111 -3.01 10.62 -1.23
CA LEU A 111 -1.62 10.33 -0.89
C LEU A 111 -1.06 9.13 -1.67
N GLY A 112 -1.83 8.59 -2.62
CA GLY A 112 -1.43 7.50 -3.50
C GLY A 112 -0.42 7.94 -4.57
N TYR A 113 0.04 6.97 -5.36
CA TYR A 113 1.00 7.21 -6.43
C TYR A 113 0.37 7.98 -7.60
N GLY A 114 -0.87 7.68 -7.96
CA GLY A 114 -1.66 8.35 -8.99
C GLY A 114 -2.63 9.37 -8.39
N ALA A 115 -2.80 10.52 -9.07
CA ALA A 115 -3.64 11.61 -8.58
C ALA A 115 -5.12 11.25 -8.38
N ASP A 116 -5.61 10.26 -9.12
CA ASP A 116 -7.03 9.85 -9.14
C ASP A 116 -7.23 8.39 -8.66
N GLU A 117 -6.22 7.79 -8.01
CA GLU A 117 -6.37 6.46 -7.43
C GLU A 117 -7.50 6.44 -6.39
N ARG A 118 -8.22 5.33 -6.35
CA ARG A 118 -9.30 5.08 -5.38
C ARG A 118 -8.99 3.84 -4.59
N GLY A 119 -9.33 3.87 -3.31
CA GLY A 119 -9.19 2.71 -2.44
C GLY A 119 -10.17 1.60 -2.83
N LEU A 120 -9.68 0.38 -2.90
CA LEU A 120 -10.46 -0.83 -3.10
C LEU A 120 -10.29 -1.74 -1.88
N TYR A 121 -11.35 -1.91 -1.11
CA TYR A 121 -11.30 -2.61 0.18
C TYR A 121 -11.86 -4.03 0.03
N ASP A 122 -10.99 -5.04 0.17
CA ASP A 122 -11.41 -6.43 0.15
C ASP A 122 -12.27 -6.77 1.38
N SER A 123 -13.38 -7.46 1.16
CA SER A 123 -14.35 -7.80 2.21
C SER A 123 -13.79 -8.76 3.27
N ASN A 124 -12.84 -9.63 2.91
CA ASN A 124 -12.19 -10.53 3.87
C ASN A 124 -11.25 -9.75 4.77
N VAL A 125 -10.56 -8.74 4.21
CA VAL A 125 -9.73 -7.81 4.96
C VAL A 125 -10.54 -7.04 5.98
N LEU A 126 -11.65 -6.42 5.56
CA LEU A 126 -12.52 -5.69 6.47
C LEU A 126 -13.03 -6.58 7.60
N ARG A 127 -13.42 -7.82 7.29
CA ARG A 127 -13.86 -8.79 8.30
C ARG A 127 -12.76 -9.13 9.30
N VAL A 128 -11.52 -9.34 8.86
CA VAL A 128 -10.39 -9.66 9.77
C VAL A 128 -10.11 -8.51 10.73
N LEU A 129 -10.25 -7.26 10.29
CA LEU A 129 -10.03 -6.07 11.10
C LEU A 129 -11.28 -5.65 11.90
N GLY A 130 -12.40 -6.35 11.76
CA GLY A 130 -13.67 -5.96 12.40
C GLY A 130 -14.23 -4.64 11.85
N LEU A 131 -13.84 -4.27 10.63
CA LEU A 131 -14.29 -3.06 9.94
C LEU A 131 -15.45 -3.34 8.98
N ASN A 132 -16.17 -2.30 8.65
CA ASN A 132 -17.16 -2.26 7.59
C ASN A 132 -16.99 -0.96 6.78
N GLN A 133 -17.81 -0.72 5.77
CA GLN A 133 -17.74 0.47 4.93
C GLN A 133 -17.93 1.77 5.73
N GLU A 134 -18.77 1.77 6.75
CA GLU A 134 -18.98 2.94 7.62
C GLU A 134 -17.70 3.24 8.41
N GLY A 135 -17.05 2.21 8.98
CA GLY A 135 -15.77 2.35 9.68
C GLY A 135 -14.65 2.88 8.78
N ILE A 136 -14.61 2.51 7.50
CA ILE A 136 -13.66 3.09 6.53
C ILE A 136 -13.96 4.58 6.32
N VAL A 137 -15.22 4.96 6.17
CA VAL A 137 -15.61 6.38 6.04
C VAL A 137 -15.22 7.19 7.28
N GLU A 138 -15.44 6.64 8.48
CA GLU A 138 -15.06 7.27 9.74
C GLU A 138 -13.54 7.44 9.85
N LEU A 139 -12.76 6.39 9.54
CA LEU A 139 -11.30 6.45 9.54
C LEU A 139 -10.78 7.50 8.56
N ARG A 140 -11.33 7.53 7.34
CA ARG A 140 -10.97 8.55 6.36
C ARG A 140 -11.25 9.96 6.88
N GLN A 141 -12.43 10.20 7.46
CA GLN A 141 -12.79 11.51 8.03
C GLN A 141 -11.88 11.93 9.18
N GLN A 142 -11.44 10.98 10.01
CA GLN A 142 -10.48 11.26 11.09
C GLN A 142 -9.09 11.62 10.58
N LEU A 143 -8.68 11.05 9.44
CA LEU A 143 -7.38 11.31 8.83
C LEU A 143 -7.38 12.56 7.92
N GLU A 144 -8.55 12.94 7.37
CA GLU A 144 -8.69 14.18 6.61
C GLU A 144 -8.39 15.39 7.50
N GLY A 145 -7.71 16.39 6.96
CA GLY A 145 -7.38 17.62 7.68
C GLY A 145 -5.96 17.60 8.26
N ASP A 146 -5.82 17.65 9.57
CA ASP A 146 -4.52 17.88 10.23
C ASP A 146 -3.49 16.79 9.89
N THR A 147 -3.89 15.51 9.91
CA THR A 147 -2.98 14.39 9.61
C THR A 147 -2.48 14.44 8.16
N VAL A 148 -3.37 14.67 7.20
CA VAL A 148 -2.98 14.80 5.78
C VAL A 148 -2.09 16.03 5.59
N ALA A 149 -2.42 17.16 6.23
CA ALA A 149 -1.62 18.37 6.16
C ALA A 149 -0.20 18.16 6.72
N GLU A 150 -0.06 17.48 7.86
CA GLU A 150 1.24 17.12 8.44
C GLU A 150 2.06 16.23 7.50
N ILE A 151 1.44 15.21 6.90
CA ILE A 151 2.10 14.34 5.93
C ILE A 151 2.59 15.15 4.72
N MET A 152 1.75 16.01 4.16
CA MET A 152 2.10 16.83 3.00
C MET A 152 3.22 17.81 3.32
N GLU A 153 3.24 18.41 4.50
CA GLU A 153 4.36 19.25 4.95
C GLU A 153 5.69 18.48 4.98
N VAL A 154 5.68 17.24 5.48
CA VAL A 154 6.87 16.38 5.48
C VAL A 154 7.32 16.07 4.05
N VAL A 155 6.39 15.72 3.16
CA VAL A 155 6.68 15.43 1.75
C VAL A 155 7.31 16.66 1.06
N GLU A 156 6.71 17.84 1.22
CA GLU A 156 7.24 19.08 0.65
C GLU A 156 8.67 19.38 1.16
N ARG A 157 8.93 19.19 2.43
CA ARG A 157 10.27 19.38 3.00
C ARG A 157 11.30 18.41 2.44
N CYS A 158 10.89 17.17 2.11
CA CYS A 158 11.78 16.17 1.51
C CYS A 158 12.04 16.42 0.01
N THR A 159 11.13 17.08 -0.69
CA THR A 159 11.20 17.30 -2.15
C THR A 159 11.71 18.68 -2.53
N SER A 160 11.83 19.62 -1.58
CA SER A 160 12.23 21.02 -1.82
C SER A 160 13.75 21.27 -1.78
N ASN A 161 14.60 20.24 -1.85
CA ASN A 161 16.07 20.34 -1.88
C ASN A 161 16.66 20.09 -3.26
#